data_f490e638cb51b76d18de8754cbe67b6d
#
_entry.id   f490e638cb51b76d18de8754cbe67b6d
#
_cell.length_a   1.000
_cell.length_b   1.000
_cell.length_c   1.000
_cell.angle_alpha   90.00
_cell.angle_beta   90.00
_cell.angle_gamma   90.00
#
_symmetry.space_group_name_H-M   'P 1'
#
loop_
_entity.id
_entity.type
_entity.pdbx_description
1 polymer ?
#
loop_
_entity_poly.entity_id
_entity_poly.type
_entity_poly.pdbx_seq_one_letter_code
_entity_poly.pdbx_strand_id
1 'polypeptide(L)'
;MKRFFIILLIFLITMDVAIIKTSYKDDIKYVSKDKIVFVPLDTRPVSLQNVEILVKAGGKELLVPPFDALDDYKKKSNQDMIYDWLKGSVTRPDVSAVIISTNQFISGGLIASRNYLNDMSYKEGIERLKEIMSLSNGKRLVLISIMPQVSPVLYQQDTIYVQNRINIEYYEEVKKAISENDAEMLNKLKSRMPSYLFNYMYVIASEVLLNEEIASNLKPNVTLTIGLDDTTMKSMLKYSYDDLKTAIKGYKNVYMLHGADEISMMTVAKILNEENSYKPTYKIVYEENSDENSYLPFEGGTVKEITEEKIHYIGGTESDKAKNIIYIHMHKNKTGIKNVVSKYKISGQNFGIADVDKTNGSDKDLVEDILKNKLIKNIDAYSGWNTPSNSIGTVVAELSIKSYIGLIKDKKDLEERQKYYYAFTFIRYADDYIYQSIVRDMMQSWAKSNGINPDNIENKGDVDAVLKEKMKPYLDMLMSIYADCGIEIKGADVEYPWNRMFEIKIAPILD
;
A
#
# COMPACT_ATOMS: atom_id res chain seq x y z
N MET A 1 -22.75 65.26 27.25
CA MET A 1 -22.15 64.57 26.08
C MET A 1 -21.03 63.57 26.47
N LYS A 2 -19.99 63.95 27.23
CA LYS A 2 -18.90 62.99 27.58
C LYS A 2 -19.33 61.72 28.35
N ARG A 3 -20.31 61.80 29.25
CA ARG A 3 -20.80 60.64 29.98
C ARG A 3 -21.63 59.65 29.15
N PHE A 4 -22.30 60.15 28.12
CA PHE A 4 -23.11 59.33 27.19
C PHE A 4 -22.19 58.53 26.24
N PHE A 5 -21.08 59.13 25.84
CA PHE A 5 -20.08 58.44 24.97
C PHE A 5 -19.33 57.32 25.72
N ILE A 6 -19.05 57.48 27.00
CA ILE A 6 -18.40 56.47 27.83
C ILE A 6 -19.32 55.29 28.05
N ILE A 7 -20.63 55.52 28.32
CA ILE A 7 -21.60 54.43 28.47
C ILE A 7 -21.83 53.68 27.16
N LEU A 8 -21.86 54.35 26.01
CA LEU A 8 -21.95 53.71 24.70
C LEU A 8 -20.74 52.90 24.34
N LEU A 9 -19.52 53.37 24.71
CA LEU A 9 -18.27 52.68 24.46
C LEU A 9 -18.16 51.42 25.33
N ILE A 10 -18.59 51.46 26.60
CA ILE A 10 -18.65 50.32 27.50
C ILE A 10 -19.67 49.29 27.04
N PHE A 11 -20.82 49.76 26.46
CA PHE A 11 -21.83 48.85 25.94
C PHE A 11 -21.38 48.18 24.63
N LEU A 12 -20.63 48.85 23.77
CA LEU A 12 -20.00 48.25 22.58
C LEU A 12 -18.92 47.25 22.95
N ILE A 13 -18.05 47.57 23.90
CA ILE A 13 -17.01 46.65 24.37
C ILE A 13 -17.62 45.42 25.05
N THR A 14 -18.70 45.57 25.81
CA THR A 14 -19.40 44.42 26.41
C THR A 14 -20.18 43.59 25.43
N MET A 15 -20.72 44.17 24.34
CA MET A 15 -21.31 43.41 23.24
C MET A 15 -20.23 42.63 22.41
N ASP A 16 -19.10 43.27 22.12
CA ASP A 16 -18.00 42.57 21.40
C ASP A 16 -17.43 41.41 22.29
N VAL A 17 -17.29 41.63 23.59
CA VAL A 17 -16.87 40.55 24.51
C VAL A 17 -17.93 39.48 24.67
N ALA A 18 -19.23 39.81 24.61
CA ALA A 18 -20.32 38.82 24.62
C ALA A 18 -20.41 38.05 23.31
N ILE A 19 -20.20 38.73 22.17
CA ILE A 19 -20.15 38.08 20.84
C ILE A 19 -18.90 37.18 20.72
N ILE A 20 -17.75 37.63 21.24
CA ILE A 20 -16.53 36.81 21.29
C ILE A 20 -16.71 35.64 22.25
N LYS A 21 -17.42 35.80 23.41
CA LYS A 21 -17.71 34.67 24.33
C LYS A 21 -18.77 33.71 23.78
N THR A 22 -19.74 34.16 23.02
CA THR A 22 -20.73 33.28 22.39
C THR A 22 -20.14 32.57 21.13
N SER A 23 -19.29 33.23 20.36
CA SER A 23 -18.56 32.54 19.26
C SER A 23 -17.50 31.55 19.76
N TYR A 24 -16.95 31.76 20.98
CA TYR A 24 -16.02 30.79 21.60
C TYR A 24 -16.69 29.63 22.33
N LYS A 25 -18.01 29.64 22.52
CA LYS A 25 -18.75 28.55 23.17
C LYS A 25 -19.39 27.56 22.19
N ASP A 26 -19.54 27.96 20.91
CA ASP A 26 -20.15 27.10 19.89
C ASP A 26 -19.13 26.36 19.00
N ASP A 27 -17.83 26.59 19.19
CA ASP A 27 -16.75 25.89 18.48
C ASP A 27 -16.05 24.80 19.30
N ILE A 28 -16.71 24.21 20.30
CA ILE A 28 -16.42 22.83 20.65
C ILE A 28 -17.17 21.97 19.62
N LYS A 29 -16.81 22.12 18.35
CA LYS A 29 -17.10 21.11 17.34
C LYS A 29 -16.52 19.81 17.90
N TYR A 30 -17.37 18.82 18.02
CA TYR A 30 -17.01 17.42 18.17
C TYR A 30 -15.81 17.18 17.28
N VAL A 31 -14.63 17.01 17.84
CA VAL A 31 -13.42 16.67 17.07
C VAL A 31 -13.66 15.25 16.62
N SER A 32 -14.16 15.11 15.39
CA SER A 32 -14.38 13.79 14.81
C SER A 32 -13.03 13.09 14.73
N LYS A 33 -12.95 11.83 15.15
CA LYS A 33 -11.72 11.03 15.07
C LYS A 33 -11.54 10.51 13.64
N ASP A 34 -11.41 11.41 12.68
CA ASP A 34 -11.46 11.08 11.26
C ASP A 34 -10.07 11.01 10.60
N LYS A 35 -8.98 11.13 11.39
CA LYS A 35 -7.63 11.13 10.83
C LYS A 35 -6.88 9.85 11.14
N ILE A 36 -6.12 9.41 10.14
CA ILE A 36 -5.16 8.31 10.24
C ILE A 36 -3.76 8.89 10.09
N VAL A 37 -2.89 8.68 11.08
CA VAL A 37 -1.46 8.96 10.96
C VAL A 37 -0.82 7.84 10.15
N PHE A 38 -0.04 8.19 9.13
CA PHE A 38 0.54 7.23 8.21
C PHE A 38 1.99 7.52 7.88
N VAL A 39 2.87 6.58 8.17
CA VAL A 39 4.24 6.54 7.65
C VAL A 39 4.25 5.47 6.55
N PRO A 40 4.37 5.84 5.26
CA PRO A 40 4.26 4.92 4.13
C PRO A 40 5.46 3.96 4.04
N LEU A 41 5.35 2.93 3.22
CA LEU A 41 6.47 2.04 2.89
C LEU A 41 7.58 2.82 2.17
N ASP A 42 7.18 3.66 1.23
CA ASP A 42 7.99 4.60 0.46
C ASP A 42 7.09 5.66 -0.18
N THR A 43 7.67 6.59 -0.97
CA THR A 43 6.94 7.70 -1.62
C THR A 43 6.34 7.34 -2.98
N ARG A 44 6.38 6.07 -3.42
CA ARG A 44 5.70 5.65 -4.66
C ARG A 44 4.18 5.84 -4.54
N PRO A 45 3.49 6.13 -5.66
CA PRO A 45 2.03 6.30 -5.67
C PRO A 45 1.27 5.12 -5.07
N VAL A 46 1.73 3.89 -5.30
CA VAL A 46 1.11 2.69 -4.74
C VAL A 46 1.17 2.68 -3.21
N SER A 47 2.27 3.14 -2.63
CA SER A 47 2.49 3.17 -1.18
C SER A 47 1.91 4.40 -0.48
N LEU A 48 1.67 5.51 -1.20
CA LEU A 48 1.22 6.77 -0.61
C LEU A 48 -0.09 7.27 -1.23
N GLN A 49 -0.12 7.62 -2.54
CA GLN A 49 -1.29 8.22 -3.19
C GLN A 49 -2.51 7.29 -3.17
N ASN A 50 -2.31 6.01 -3.49
CA ASN A 50 -3.40 5.03 -3.50
C ASN A 50 -4.01 4.87 -2.11
N VAL A 51 -3.19 4.86 -1.07
CA VAL A 51 -3.64 4.80 0.32
C VAL A 51 -4.43 6.05 0.68
N GLU A 52 -3.94 7.24 0.31
CA GLU A 52 -4.63 8.51 0.57
C GLU A 52 -6.02 8.55 -0.08
N ILE A 53 -6.14 8.15 -1.34
CA ILE A 53 -7.41 8.13 -2.05
C ILE A 53 -8.40 7.15 -1.41
N LEU A 54 -7.95 5.96 -1.02
CA LEU A 54 -8.80 4.98 -0.35
C LEU A 54 -9.22 5.43 1.05
N VAL A 55 -8.35 6.14 1.79
CA VAL A 55 -8.69 6.76 3.08
C VAL A 55 -9.79 7.80 2.90
N LYS A 56 -9.70 8.67 1.87
CA LYS A 56 -10.73 9.66 1.52
C LYS A 56 -12.04 8.98 1.08
N ALA A 57 -11.97 7.92 0.28
CA ALA A 57 -13.13 7.11 -0.06
C ALA A 57 -13.78 6.47 1.18
N GLY A 58 -12.98 6.15 2.20
CA GLY A 58 -13.44 5.72 3.52
C GLY A 58 -14.00 6.85 4.40
N GLY A 59 -13.95 8.12 3.95
CA GLY A 59 -14.44 9.29 4.69
C GLY A 59 -13.49 9.75 5.80
N LYS A 60 -12.20 9.51 5.66
CA LYS A 60 -11.15 9.91 6.60
C LYS A 60 -10.08 10.77 5.90
N GLU A 61 -9.26 11.41 6.70
CA GLU A 61 -8.08 12.15 6.24
C GLU A 61 -6.79 11.41 6.61
N LEU A 62 -5.80 11.50 5.74
CA LEU A 62 -4.46 10.95 5.98
C LEU A 62 -3.53 12.05 6.46
N LEU A 63 -2.85 11.82 7.57
CA LEU A 63 -1.75 12.65 8.06
C LEU A 63 -0.45 11.93 7.77
N VAL A 64 0.40 12.52 6.95
CA VAL A 64 1.71 11.97 6.57
C VAL A 64 2.85 12.88 7.07
N PRO A 65 4.07 12.37 7.28
CA PRO A 65 5.22 13.21 7.57
C PRO A 65 5.45 14.26 6.46
N PRO A 66 6.16 15.35 6.74
CA PRO A 66 6.61 16.26 5.70
C PRO A 66 7.31 15.49 4.58
N PHE A 67 7.01 15.85 3.31
CA PHE A 67 7.49 15.07 2.16
C PHE A 67 9.03 15.02 2.06
N ASP A 68 9.71 16.08 2.52
CA ASP A 68 11.18 16.17 2.60
C ASP A 68 11.81 15.27 3.67
N ALA A 69 11.00 14.77 4.61
CA ALA A 69 11.41 13.77 5.60
C ALA A 69 11.32 12.33 5.06
N LEU A 70 10.52 12.09 4.01
CA LEU A 70 10.35 10.78 3.41
C LEU A 70 11.49 10.44 2.44
N ASP A 71 11.55 9.19 2.01
CA ASP A 71 12.49 8.75 0.98
C ASP A 71 12.21 9.37 -0.39
N ASP A 72 13.22 9.35 -1.26
CA ASP A 72 13.08 9.72 -2.67
C ASP A 72 13.98 8.81 -3.50
N TYR A 73 13.42 7.68 -3.96
CA TYR A 73 14.10 6.63 -4.71
C TYR A 73 15.36 6.11 -3.99
N LYS A 74 16.56 6.65 -4.34
CA LYS A 74 17.84 6.28 -3.73
C LYS A 74 18.19 7.09 -2.49
N LYS A 75 17.47 8.18 -2.24
CA LYS A 75 17.65 9.00 -1.05
C LYS A 75 16.86 8.40 0.09
N LYS A 76 17.53 8.06 1.17
CA LYS A 76 16.89 7.56 2.41
C LYS A 76 16.04 8.66 3.06
N SER A 77 14.99 8.25 3.78
CA SER A 77 14.24 9.16 4.64
C SER A 77 15.09 9.76 5.75
N ASN A 78 14.63 10.89 6.26
CA ASN A 78 15.14 11.45 7.51
C ASN A 78 14.37 10.85 8.70
N GLN A 79 14.91 9.79 9.25
CA GLN A 79 14.27 9.00 10.30
C GLN A 79 14.05 9.80 11.60
N ASP A 80 14.92 10.76 11.93
CA ASP A 80 14.77 11.62 13.10
C ASP A 80 13.59 12.58 12.91
N MET A 81 13.46 13.20 11.73
CA MET A 81 12.31 14.05 11.42
C MET A 81 10.98 13.28 11.46
N ILE A 82 10.94 12.05 10.94
CA ILE A 82 9.75 11.19 11.00
C ILE A 82 9.42 10.86 12.45
N TYR A 83 10.42 10.51 13.26
CA TYR A 83 10.23 10.19 14.68
C TYR A 83 9.69 11.37 15.49
N ASP A 84 10.27 12.56 15.33
CA ASP A 84 9.81 13.77 16.02
C ASP A 84 8.39 14.17 15.58
N TRP A 85 8.09 14.06 14.28
CA TRP A 85 6.76 14.30 13.76
C TRP A 85 5.73 13.30 14.32
N LEU A 86 6.09 12.01 14.43
CA LEU A 86 5.22 10.97 14.99
C LEU A 86 4.87 11.26 16.45
N LYS A 87 5.82 11.66 17.30
CA LYS A 87 5.57 11.99 18.72
C LYS A 87 4.44 13.02 18.87
N GLY A 88 4.43 14.04 18.03
CA GLY A 88 3.36 15.04 18.02
C GLY A 88 2.05 14.52 17.41
N SER A 89 2.15 13.77 16.33
CA SER A 89 0.98 13.35 15.54
C SER A 89 0.16 12.25 16.20
N VAL A 90 0.79 11.26 16.83
CA VAL A 90 0.10 10.13 17.47
C VAL A 90 -0.69 10.56 18.72
N THR A 91 -0.34 11.69 19.34
CA THR A 91 -1.03 12.20 20.54
C THR A 91 -2.28 13.02 20.22
N ARG A 92 -2.49 13.41 18.97
CA ARG A 92 -3.61 14.27 18.54
C ARG A 92 -4.97 13.63 18.86
N PRO A 93 -5.95 14.40 19.38
CA PRO A 93 -7.27 13.87 19.74
C PRO A 93 -8.13 13.49 18.54
N ASP A 94 -7.89 14.09 17.34
CA ASP A 94 -8.62 13.85 16.09
C ASP A 94 -8.10 12.62 15.31
N VAL A 95 -7.08 11.91 15.83
CA VAL A 95 -6.53 10.70 15.24
C VAL A 95 -7.21 9.45 15.79
N SER A 96 -7.76 8.63 14.89
CA SER A 96 -8.40 7.34 15.23
C SER A 96 -7.44 6.16 15.16
N ALA A 97 -6.51 6.18 14.22
CA ALA A 97 -5.57 5.09 14.00
C ALA A 97 -4.19 5.60 13.54
N VAL A 98 -3.19 4.75 13.71
CA VAL A 98 -1.80 5.00 13.32
C VAL A 98 -1.30 3.81 12.52
N ILE A 99 -0.69 4.04 11.37
CA ILE A 99 -0.06 3.01 10.51
C ILE A 99 1.39 3.44 10.29
N ILE A 100 2.33 2.56 10.59
CA ILE A 100 3.77 2.85 10.44
C ILE A 100 4.45 1.71 9.69
N SER A 101 5.06 2.02 8.53
CA SER A 101 6.01 1.10 7.91
C SER A 101 7.35 1.16 8.64
N THR A 102 7.80 0.00 9.14
CA THR A 102 9.12 -0.13 9.77
C THR A 102 10.25 0.10 8.79
N ASN A 103 10.07 -0.28 7.51
CA ASN A 103 11.05 -0.07 6.46
C ASN A 103 11.35 1.43 6.26
N GLN A 104 10.33 2.29 6.24
CA GLN A 104 10.54 3.74 6.16
C GLN A 104 11.10 4.31 7.46
N PHE A 105 10.54 3.87 8.60
CA PHE A 105 10.85 4.43 9.91
C PHE A 105 12.24 4.03 10.42
N ILE A 106 12.67 2.78 10.17
CA ILE A 106 13.95 2.24 10.68
C ILE A 106 15.02 2.21 9.59
N SER A 107 14.66 1.81 8.37
CA SER A 107 15.64 1.55 7.29
C SER A 107 15.73 2.69 6.26
N GLY A 108 14.79 3.64 6.29
CA GLY A 108 14.80 4.80 5.39
C GLY A 108 14.08 4.60 4.06
N GLY A 109 13.16 3.62 3.97
CA GLY A 109 12.36 3.27 2.80
C GLY A 109 12.61 1.85 2.28
N LEU A 110 11.75 1.36 1.38
CA LEU A 110 11.86 -0.01 0.85
C LEU A 110 13.20 -0.26 0.16
N ILE A 111 13.67 0.68 -0.69
CA ILE A 111 14.95 0.52 -1.40
C ILE A 111 16.13 0.52 -0.42
N ALA A 112 16.09 1.41 0.58
CA ALA A 112 17.13 1.48 1.61
C ALA A 112 17.18 0.22 2.48
N SER A 113 16.04 -0.40 2.78
CA SER A 113 15.97 -1.63 3.58
C SER A 113 16.64 -2.85 2.92
N ARG A 114 16.94 -2.78 1.63
CA ARG A 114 17.66 -3.82 0.88
C ARG A 114 19.18 -3.84 1.12
N ASN A 115 19.67 -2.94 1.98
CA ASN A 115 21.09 -2.81 2.28
C ASN A 115 21.36 -2.90 3.78
N TYR A 116 22.41 -3.63 4.17
CA TYR A 116 22.83 -3.75 5.56
C TYR A 116 23.46 -2.47 6.16
N LEU A 117 23.83 -1.51 5.30
CA LEU A 117 24.38 -0.21 5.72
C LEU A 117 23.27 0.76 6.12
N ASN A 118 22.61 0.49 7.23
CA ASN A 118 21.61 1.38 7.81
C ASN A 118 22.25 2.27 8.85
N ASP A 119 21.79 3.52 8.92
CA ASP A 119 22.29 4.53 9.87
C ASP A 119 21.77 4.24 11.29
N MET A 120 20.58 3.65 11.40
CA MET A 120 19.95 3.23 12.64
C MET A 120 20.06 1.71 12.84
N SER A 121 20.48 1.27 14.00
CA SER A 121 20.44 -0.15 14.36
C SER A 121 18.98 -0.60 14.58
N TYR A 122 18.68 -1.88 14.32
CA TYR A 122 17.33 -2.39 14.60
C TYR A 122 16.94 -2.25 16.09
N LYS A 123 17.90 -2.34 17.01
CA LYS A 123 17.65 -2.14 18.46
C LYS A 123 17.24 -0.71 18.79
N GLU A 124 17.88 0.28 18.21
CA GLU A 124 17.45 1.67 18.32
C GLU A 124 16.07 1.89 17.73
N GLY A 125 15.80 1.33 16.55
CA GLY A 125 14.48 1.36 15.92
C GLY A 125 13.39 0.78 16.82
N ILE A 126 13.66 -0.33 17.50
CA ILE A 126 12.75 -0.94 18.48
C ILE A 126 12.47 0.03 19.65
N GLU A 127 13.48 0.66 20.23
CA GLU A 127 13.27 1.59 21.36
C GLU A 127 12.40 2.78 20.95
N ARG A 128 12.64 3.34 19.76
CA ARG A 128 11.79 4.39 19.20
C ARG A 128 10.34 3.92 18.96
N LEU A 129 10.15 2.69 18.45
CA LEU A 129 8.81 2.10 18.28
C LEU A 129 8.10 1.89 19.63
N LYS A 130 8.80 1.41 20.67
CA LYS A 130 8.25 1.25 22.02
C LYS A 130 7.75 2.58 22.58
N GLU A 131 8.47 3.68 22.36
CA GLU A 131 8.02 5.02 22.75
C GLU A 131 6.75 5.42 21.99
N ILE A 132 6.73 5.30 20.65
CA ILE A 132 5.54 5.61 19.85
C ILE A 132 4.33 4.75 20.26
N MET A 133 4.52 3.45 20.48
CA MET A 133 3.48 2.56 21.00
C MET A 133 2.94 3.04 22.36
N SER A 134 3.79 3.62 23.21
CA SER A 134 3.40 4.20 24.49
C SER A 134 2.60 5.49 24.33
N LEU A 135 3.07 6.37 23.45
CA LEU A 135 2.43 7.67 23.17
C LEU A 135 1.08 7.51 22.46
N SER A 136 0.88 6.42 21.70
CA SER A 136 -0.38 6.14 21.03
C SER A 136 -1.58 5.98 21.99
N ASN A 137 -1.32 5.76 23.27
CA ASN A 137 -2.30 5.77 24.36
C ASN A 137 -3.59 4.98 24.06
N GLY A 138 -3.45 3.73 23.65
CA GLY A 138 -4.57 2.84 23.36
C GLY A 138 -5.26 3.07 22.00
N LYS A 139 -4.81 4.03 21.18
CA LYS A 139 -5.25 4.12 19.79
C LYS A 139 -4.82 2.88 19.03
N ARG A 140 -5.60 2.51 18.01
CA ARG A 140 -5.20 1.42 17.11
C ARG A 140 -3.90 1.80 16.42
N LEU A 141 -2.89 0.95 16.53
CA LEU A 141 -1.61 1.11 15.86
C LEU A 141 -1.29 -0.15 15.06
N VAL A 142 -0.98 0.01 13.79
CA VAL A 142 -0.55 -1.08 12.90
C VAL A 142 0.89 -0.80 12.46
N LEU A 143 1.78 -1.70 12.79
CA LEU A 143 3.14 -1.74 12.29
C LEU A 143 3.16 -2.63 11.05
N ILE A 144 3.67 -2.13 9.94
CA ILE A 144 3.85 -2.89 8.69
C ILE A 144 5.35 -3.06 8.49
N SER A 145 5.79 -4.30 8.44
CA SER A 145 7.19 -4.67 8.23
C SER A 145 7.30 -5.53 6.97
N ILE A 146 7.96 -5.03 5.96
CA ILE A 146 8.17 -5.79 4.72
C ILE A 146 9.54 -6.46 4.77
N MET A 147 9.56 -7.78 4.67
CA MET A 147 10.78 -8.54 4.40
C MET A 147 11.17 -8.29 2.94
N PRO A 148 12.19 -7.44 2.67
CA PRO A 148 12.38 -6.89 1.34
C PRO A 148 13.08 -7.88 0.41
N GLN A 149 12.74 -7.82 -0.88
CA GLN A 149 13.52 -8.44 -1.94
C GLN A 149 14.93 -7.80 -2.01
N VAL A 150 15.94 -8.47 -1.50
CA VAL A 150 17.33 -7.95 -1.47
C VAL A 150 18.03 -8.14 -2.80
N SER A 151 17.69 -9.19 -3.54
CA SER A 151 18.27 -9.56 -4.83
C SER A 151 17.18 -9.87 -5.85
N PRO A 152 17.31 -9.48 -7.10
CA PRO A 152 16.34 -9.83 -8.14
C PRO A 152 16.06 -11.32 -8.17
N VAL A 153 14.79 -11.71 -8.30
CA VAL A 153 14.32 -13.11 -8.24
C VAL A 153 15.06 -14.02 -9.22
N LEU A 154 15.43 -13.50 -10.40
CA LEU A 154 16.20 -14.24 -11.39
C LEU A 154 17.59 -14.67 -10.91
N TYR A 155 18.25 -13.84 -10.08
CA TYR A 155 19.55 -14.17 -9.50
C TYR A 155 19.44 -15.09 -8.28
N GLN A 156 18.28 -15.13 -7.62
CA GLN A 156 18.05 -16.01 -6.48
C GLN A 156 18.06 -17.48 -6.90
N GLN A 157 17.69 -17.78 -8.14
CA GLN A 157 17.57 -19.16 -8.63
C GLN A 157 18.89 -19.92 -8.68
N ASP A 158 20.02 -19.24 -8.93
CA ASP A 158 21.29 -19.92 -9.19
C ASP A 158 22.26 -19.91 -8.01
N THR A 159 22.21 -18.91 -7.14
CA THR A 159 23.26 -18.69 -6.12
C THR A 159 22.75 -18.66 -4.67
N ILE A 160 21.47 -18.33 -4.43
CA ILE A 160 20.93 -18.10 -3.08
C ILE A 160 19.73 -19.02 -2.82
N TYR A 161 19.90 -20.31 -3.13
CA TYR A 161 18.87 -21.32 -2.92
C TYR A 161 18.91 -21.91 -1.51
N VAL A 162 17.74 -22.12 -0.90
CA VAL A 162 17.59 -22.82 0.38
C VAL A 162 18.09 -24.27 0.35
N GLN A 163 18.12 -24.92 -0.80
CA GLN A 163 18.65 -26.26 -0.97
C GLN A 163 20.19 -26.34 -0.84
N ASN A 164 20.88 -25.21 -0.89
CA ASN A 164 22.29 -25.16 -0.59
C ASN A 164 22.48 -25.06 0.92
N ARG A 165 22.90 -26.16 1.55
CA ARG A 165 23.17 -26.24 3.00
C ARG A 165 24.12 -25.14 3.49
N ILE A 166 25.07 -24.72 2.67
CA ILE A 166 26.01 -23.64 3.01
C ILE A 166 25.27 -22.33 3.22
N ASN A 167 24.24 -22.04 2.41
CA ASN A 167 23.47 -20.82 2.57
C ASN A 167 22.66 -20.80 3.87
N ILE A 168 22.10 -21.93 4.27
CA ILE A 168 21.42 -22.07 5.56
C ILE A 168 22.41 -21.86 6.71
N GLU A 169 23.58 -22.50 6.66
CA GLU A 169 24.64 -22.34 7.68
C GLU A 169 25.08 -20.86 7.77
N TYR A 170 25.28 -20.17 6.64
CA TYR A 170 25.61 -18.75 6.64
C TYR A 170 24.51 -17.87 7.23
N TYR A 171 23.26 -18.13 6.91
CA TYR A 171 22.13 -17.40 7.48
C TYR A 171 22.10 -17.56 9.00
N GLU A 172 22.18 -18.77 9.51
CA GLU A 172 22.16 -19.05 10.94
C GLU A 172 23.36 -18.43 11.69
N GLU A 173 24.57 -18.50 11.09
CA GLU A 173 25.75 -17.86 11.67
C GLU A 173 25.61 -16.33 11.71
N VAL A 174 25.09 -15.71 10.65
CA VAL A 174 24.87 -14.25 10.58
C VAL A 174 23.77 -13.84 11.56
N LYS A 175 22.62 -14.55 11.60
CA LYS A 175 21.52 -14.29 12.54
C LYS A 175 22.01 -14.33 13.98
N LYS A 176 22.77 -15.35 14.34
CA LYS A 176 23.37 -15.47 15.67
C LYS A 176 24.31 -14.30 15.99
N ALA A 177 25.24 -13.98 15.09
CA ALA A 177 26.20 -12.90 15.32
C ALA A 177 25.52 -11.52 15.49
N ILE A 178 24.41 -11.25 14.76
CA ILE A 178 23.62 -10.03 14.93
C ILE A 178 22.94 -10.03 16.30
N SER A 179 22.30 -11.14 16.69
CA SER A 179 21.58 -11.24 17.97
C SER A 179 22.49 -11.05 19.18
N GLU A 180 23.70 -11.61 19.13
CA GLU A 180 24.73 -11.51 20.17
C GLU A 180 25.51 -10.19 20.10
N ASN A 181 25.29 -9.36 19.08
CA ASN A 181 26.05 -8.12 18.80
C ASN A 181 27.57 -8.38 18.64
N ASP A 182 27.92 -9.52 18.02
CA ASP A 182 29.29 -9.97 17.81
C ASP A 182 29.89 -9.36 16.53
N ALA A 183 30.50 -8.18 16.69
CA ALA A 183 31.13 -7.46 15.57
C ALA A 183 32.34 -8.21 14.98
N GLU A 184 33.09 -8.98 15.78
CA GLU A 184 34.25 -9.77 15.32
C GLU A 184 33.78 -10.91 14.42
N MET A 185 32.74 -11.67 14.83
CA MET A 185 32.13 -12.71 14.02
C MET A 185 31.53 -12.17 12.74
N LEU A 186 30.81 -11.05 12.78
CA LEU A 186 30.26 -10.38 11.58
C LEU A 186 31.37 -10.00 10.58
N ASN A 187 32.48 -9.43 11.04
CA ASN A 187 33.62 -9.12 10.18
C ASN A 187 34.26 -10.37 9.58
N LYS A 188 34.38 -11.44 10.36
CA LYS A 188 34.88 -12.74 9.90
C LYS A 188 33.96 -13.34 8.83
N LEU A 189 32.63 -13.32 9.04
CA LEU A 189 31.67 -13.83 8.07
C LEU A 189 31.69 -13.00 6.78
N LYS A 190 31.76 -11.67 6.88
CA LYS A 190 31.90 -10.77 5.74
C LYS A 190 33.14 -11.06 4.89
N SER A 191 34.25 -11.49 5.52
CA SER A 191 35.49 -11.86 4.80
C SER A 191 35.43 -13.24 4.15
N ARG A 192 34.50 -14.11 4.58
CA ARG A 192 34.38 -15.52 4.13
C ARG A 192 33.42 -15.70 2.95
N MET A 193 32.59 -14.69 2.64
CA MET A 193 31.58 -14.77 1.59
C MET A 193 31.61 -13.54 0.67
N PRO A 194 31.11 -13.64 -0.58
CA PRO A 194 30.94 -12.48 -1.45
C PRO A 194 30.07 -11.39 -0.78
N SER A 195 30.40 -10.12 -1.03
CA SER A 195 29.72 -8.99 -0.39
C SER A 195 28.21 -8.95 -0.61
N TYR A 196 27.74 -9.34 -1.81
CA TYR A 196 26.30 -9.44 -2.11
C TYR A 196 25.60 -10.52 -1.28
N LEU A 197 26.26 -11.66 -1.04
CA LEU A 197 25.71 -12.76 -0.25
C LEU A 197 25.68 -12.37 1.23
N PHE A 198 26.74 -11.72 1.74
CA PHE A 198 26.75 -11.19 3.11
C PHE A 198 25.63 -10.16 3.31
N ASN A 199 25.48 -9.19 2.38
CA ASN A 199 24.39 -8.23 2.44
C ASN A 199 23.02 -8.92 2.47
N TYR A 200 22.81 -9.89 1.60
CA TYR A 200 21.56 -10.64 1.54
C TYR A 200 21.25 -11.35 2.87
N MET A 201 22.22 -12.12 3.40
CA MET A 201 22.03 -12.85 4.66
C MET A 201 21.86 -11.92 5.85
N TYR A 202 22.59 -10.81 5.89
CA TYR A 202 22.48 -9.82 6.95
C TYR A 202 21.10 -9.15 6.97
N VAL A 203 20.60 -8.73 5.82
CA VAL A 203 19.29 -8.07 5.71
C VAL A 203 18.16 -9.01 6.14
N ILE A 204 18.09 -10.24 5.58
CA ILE A 204 17.02 -11.16 5.93
C ILE A 204 17.07 -11.60 7.40
N ALA A 205 18.27 -11.80 7.96
CA ALA A 205 18.45 -12.14 9.37
C ALA A 205 18.07 -10.97 10.30
N SER A 206 18.43 -9.74 9.94
CA SER A 206 18.06 -8.55 10.70
C SER A 206 16.54 -8.34 10.70
N GLU A 207 15.85 -8.54 9.56
CA GLU A 207 14.39 -8.44 9.48
C GLU A 207 13.68 -9.50 10.33
N VAL A 208 14.20 -10.72 10.37
CA VAL A 208 13.67 -11.76 11.27
C VAL A 208 13.80 -11.33 12.72
N LEU A 209 15.00 -10.92 13.16
CA LEU A 209 15.25 -10.49 14.54
C LEU A 209 14.43 -9.25 14.93
N LEU A 210 14.30 -8.29 14.01
CA LEU A 210 13.45 -7.10 14.20
C LEU A 210 12.00 -7.51 14.47
N ASN A 211 11.44 -8.37 13.65
CA ASN A 211 10.06 -8.78 13.75
C ASN A 211 9.79 -9.70 14.97
N GLU A 212 10.73 -10.56 15.34
CA GLU A 212 10.68 -11.33 16.60
C GLU A 212 10.62 -10.38 17.81
N GLU A 213 11.48 -9.37 17.84
CA GLU A 213 11.54 -8.38 18.93
C GLU A 213 10.26 -7.53 18.97
N ILE A 214 9.76 -7.05 17.83
CA ILE A 214 8.48 -6.31 17.77
C ILE A 214 7.35 -7.19 18.30
N ALA A 215 7.22 -8.44 17.82
CA ALA A 215 6.17 -9.36 18.21
C ALA A 215 6.13 -9.62 19.72
N SER A 216 7.31 -9.74 20.35
CA SER A 216 7.43 -9.97 21.80
C SER A 216 7.04 -8.74 22.65
N ASN A 217 7.02 -7.54 22.06
CA ASN A 217 6.73 -6.28 22.74
C ASN A 217 5.37 -5.68 22.37
N LEU A 218 4.51 -6.39 21.61
CA LEU A 218 3.21 -5.87 21.19
C LEU A 218 2.29 -5.57 22.38
N LYS A 219 1.65 -4.41 22.34
CA LYS A 219 0.54 -4.04 23.23
C LYS A 219 -0.80 -4.52 22.64
N PRO A 220 -1.86 -4.66 23.46
CA PRO A 220 -3.16 -5.17 22.98
C PRO A 220 -3.77 -4.38 21.82
N ASN A 221 -3.50 -3.08 21.72
CA ASN A 221 -3.98 -2.19 20.65
C ASN A 221 -3.04 -2.10 19.44
N VAL A 222 -1.93 -2.83 19.46
CA VAL A 222 -0.92 -2.83 18.41
C VAL A 222 -0.99 -4.13 17.60
N THR A 223 -0.99 -3.99 16.29
CA THR A 223 -0.94 -5.10 15.33
C THR A 223 0.39 -5.03 14.57
N LEU A 224 1.05 -6.16 14.38
CA LEU A 224 2.18 -6.31 13.48
C LEU A 224 1.72 -7.05 12.23
N THR A 225 1.95 -6.46 11.07
CA THR A 225 1.70 -7.08 9.76
C THR A 225 3.02 -7.21 9.03
N ILE A 226 3.41 -8.44 8.73
CA ILE A 226 4.67 -8.78 8.07
C ILE A 226 4.35 -9.16 6.64
N GLY A 227 4.90 -8.43 5.68
CA GLY A 227 4.79 -8.72 4.26
C GLY A 227 6.02 -9.44 3.72
N LEU A 228 5.82 -10.35 2.78
CA LEU A 228 6.88 -11.03 2.03
C LEU A 228 6.92 -10.42 0.62
N ASP A 229 7.96 -9.63 0.35
CA ASP A 229 8.22 -9.05 -0.98
C ASP A 229 8.49 -10.14 -2.03
N ASP A 230 8.68 -9.74 -3.28
CA ASP A 230 8.92 -10.64 -4.43
C ASP A 230 9.93 -11.74 -4.12
N THR A 231 9.53 -12.98 -4.30
CA THR A 231 10.35 -14.13 -3.94
C THR A 231 10.03 -15.37 -4.78
N THR A 232 10.63 -16.50 -4.45
CA THR A 232 10.28 -17.82 -4.98
C THR A 232 10.23 -18.82 -3.83
N MET A 233 9.53 -19.94 -4.01
CA MET A 233 9.39 -20.99 -3.02
C MET A 233 10.71 -21.56 -2.49
N LYS A 234 11.79 -21.41 -3.26
CA LYS A 234 13.11 -21.98 -2.92
C LYS A 234 14.13 -20.92 -2.49
N SER A 235 13.72 -19.67 -2.34
CA SER A 235 14.63 -18.59 -1.94
C SER A 235 14.96 -18.63 -0.45
N MET A 236 16.12 -18.08 -0.08
CA MET A 236 16.47 -17.88 1.34
C MET A 236 15.56 -16.85 2.01
N LEU A 237 14.99 -15.90 1.25
CA LEU A 237 13.99 -14.96 1.77
C LEU A 237 12.72 -15.71 2.22
N LYS A 238 12.23 -16.66 1.41
CA LYS A 238 11.08 -17.49 1.79
C LYS A 238 11.43 -18.38 3.01
N TYR A 239 12.64 -18.95 3.03
CA TYR A 239 13.11 -19.71 4.19
C TYR A 239 13.11 -18.88 5.47
N SER A 240 13.67 -17.67 5.43
CA SER A 240 13.72 -16.79 6.59
C SER A 240 12.32 -16.32 7.04
N TYR A 241 11.39 -16.15 6.09
CA TYR A 241 9.99 -15.88 6.38
C TYR A 241 9.30 -17.05 7.10
N ASP A 242 9.57 -18.29 6.68
CA ASP A 242 9.02 -19.48 7.34
C ASP A 242 9.67 -19.75 8.73
N ASP A 243 10.96 -19.42 8.87
CA ASP A 243 11.66 -19.40 10.16
C ASP A 243 10.98 -18.43 11.13
N LEU A 244 10.77 -17.19 10.69
CA LEU A 244 10.05 -16.16 11.47
C LEU A 244 8.63 -16.62 11.82
N LYS A 245 7.90 -17.19 10.88
CA LYS A 245 6.53 -17.71 11.10
C LYS A 245 6.49 -18.75 12.20
N THR A 246 7.55 -19.56 12.30
CA THR A 246 7.69 -20.55 13.37
C THR A 246 8.00 -19.89 14.70
N ALA A 247 8.91 -18.92 14.73
CA ALA A 247 9.33 -18.21 15.94
C ALA A 247 8.21 -17.40 16.59
N ILE A 248 7.37 -16.74 15.77
CA ILE A 248 6.26 -15.91 16.26
C ILE A 248 4.93 -16.64 16.38
N LYS A 249 4.92 -17.96 16.22
CA LYS A 249 3.70 -18.77 16.32
C LYS A 249 3.04 -18.59 17.69
N GLY A 250 1.80 -18.16 17.72
CA GLY A 250 1.00 -17.97 18.96
C GLY A 250 0.82 -16.52 19.40
N TYR A 251 1.51 -15.57 18.79
CA TYR A 251 1.21 -14.14 19.00
C TYR A 251 -0.10 -13.77 18.29
N LYS A 252 -1.07 -13.23 19.03
CA LYS A 252 -2.44 -13.03 18.52
C LYS A 252 -2.60 -11.86 17.55
N ASN A 253 -1.76 -10.83 17.69
CA ASN A 253 -1.87 -9.60 16.90
C ASN A 253 -0.79 -9.52 15.81
N VAL A 254 -0.33 -10.66 15.33
CA VAL A 254 0.66 -10.75 14.25
C VAL A 254 0.03 -11.42 13.04
N TYR A 255 0.17 -10.78 11.89
CA TYR A 255 -0.26 -11.27 10.59
C TYR A 255 0.95 -11.40 9.67
N MET A 256 1.01 -12.47 8.91
CA MET A 256 2.02 -12.69 7.88
C MET A 256 1.32 -12.85 6.55
N LEU A 257 1.72 -12.06 5.55
CA LEU A 257 1.08 -11.96 4.24
C LEU A 257 2.13 -12.06 3.12
N HIS A 258 1.76 -12.63 1.99
CA HIS A 258 2.52 -12.46 0.76
C HIS A 258 2.22 -11.08 0.16
N GLY A 259 3.24 -10.44 -0.46
CA GLY A 259 3.14 -9.12 -1.05
C GLY A 259 3.70 -8.00 -0.16
N ALA A 260 3.67 -6.79 -0.67
CA ALA A 260 4.26 -5.62 -0.02
C ALA A 260 3.44 -4.33 -0.24
N ASP A 261 3.25 -3.93 -1.49
CA ASP A 261 2.73 -2.61 -1.85
C ASP A 261 1.25 -2.43 -1.48
N GLU A 262 0.44 -3.47 -1.54
CA GLU A 262 -1.00 -3.45 -1.26
C GLU A 262 -1.35 -3.49 0.24
N ILE A 263 -0.38 -3.87 1.09
CA ILE A 263 -0.66 -4.12 2.52
C ILE A 263 -1.18 -2.87 3.23
N SER A 264 -0.67 -1.69 2.87
CA SER A 264 -1.17 -0.43 3.44
C SER A 264 -2.63 -0.15 3.06
N MET A 265 -3.02 -0.42 1.81
CA MET A 265 -4.41 -0.28 1.34
C MET A 265 -5.34 -1.28 2.06
N MET A 266 -4.90 -2.52 2.21
CA MET A 266 -5.61 -3.55 2.97
C MET A 266 -5.74 -3.19 4.45
N THR A 267 -4.70 -2.57 5.03
CA THR A 267 -4.73 -2.09 6.43
C THR A 267 -5.78 -0.99 6.61
N VAL A 268 -5.92 -0.07 5.65
CA VAL A 268 -7.01 0.92 5.65
C VAL A 268 -8.37 0.24 5.63
N ALA A 269 -8.59 -0.72 4.72
CA ALA A 269 -9.83 -1.48 4.66
C ALA A 269 -10.12 -2.21 5.99
N LYS A 270 -9.10 -2.85 6.59
CA LYS A 270 -9.20 -3.50 7.90
C LYS A 270 -9.63 -2.51 9.00
N ILE A 271 -9.01 -1.34 9.08
CA ILE A 271 -9.34 -0.30 10.07
C ILE A 271 -10.80 0.15 9.90
N LEU A 272 -11.23 0.45 8.67
CA LEU A 272 -12.61 0.87 8.38
C LEU A 272 -13.62 -0.22 8.76
N ASN A 273 -13.33 -1.48 8.44
CA ASN A 273 -14.17 -2.62 8.78
C ASN A 273 -14.33 -2.78 10.29
N GLU A 274 -13.23 -2.73 11.04
CA GLU A 274 -13.23 -2.90 12.48
C GLU A 274 -13.90 -1.74 13.22
N GLU A 275 -13.63 -0.49 12.81
CA GLU A 275 -14.28 0.70 13.42
C GLU A 275 -15.79 0.71 13.24
N ASN A 276 -16.28 0.15 12.13
CA ASN A 276 -17.69 0.10 11.82
C ASN A 276 -18.35 -1.26 12.12
N SER A 277 -17.61 -2.18 12.76
CA SER A 277 -18.07 -3.55 13.03
C SER A 277 -18.59 -4.25 11.76
N TYR A 278 -18.02 -3.90 10.61
CA TYR A 278 -18.36 -4.46 9.31
C TYR A 278 -17.51 -5.69 9.01
N LYS A 279 -18.15 -6.75 8.54
CA LYS A 279 -17.49 -8.00 8.12
C LYS A 279 -17.79 -8.23 6.63
N PRO A 280 -16.86 -7.88 5.73
CA PRO A 280 -17.07 -8.12 4.31
C PRO A 280 -17.10 -9.61 4.00
N THR A 281 -17.98 -10.00 3.08
CA THR A 281 -18.08 -11.38 2.62
C THR A 281 -17.63 -11.48 1.18
N TYR A 282 -16.87 -12.55 0.86
CA TYR A 282 -16.29 -12.77 -0.45
C TYR A 282 -16.70 -14.14 -1.01
N LYS A 283 -16.89 -14.17 -2.32
CA LYS A 283 -16.89 -15.41 -3.10
C LYS A 283 -15.71 -15.34 -4.06
N ILE A 284 -14.79 -16.29 -3.95
CA ILE A 284 -13.65 -16.39 -4.85
C ILE A 284 -14.09 -17.20 -6.08
N VAL A 285 -13.78 -16.67 -7.25
CA VAL A 285 -14.04 -17.31 -8.53
C VAL A 285 -12.75 -17.32 -9.31
N TYR A 286 -12.18 -18.50 -9.51
CA TYR A 286 -11.01 -18.68 -10.38
C TYR A 286 -11.46 -18.82 -11.82
N GLU A 287 -10.64 -18.34 -12.74
CA GLU A 287 -10.88 -18.49 -14.16
C GLU A 287 -11.01 -19.96 -14.55
N GLU A 288 -11.88 -20.24 -15.52
CA GLU A 288 -12.16 -21.59 -15.96
C GLU A 288 -10.90 -22.27 -16.51
N ASN A 289 -10.63 -23.51 -16.08
CA ASN A 289 -9.43 -24.30 -16.35
C ASN A 289 -8.14 -23.77 -15.71
N SER A 290 -8.22 -22.88 -14.73
CA SER A 290 -7.09 -22.47 -13.90
C SER A 290 -6.93 -23.39 -12.69
N ASP A 291 -5.68 -23.53 -12.21
CA ASP A 291 -5.38 -24.25 -10.98
C ASP A 291 -5.15 -23.25 -9.83
N GLU A 292 -6.08 -23.19 -8.90
CA GLU A 292 -6.01 -22.33 -7.70
C GLU A 292 -4.80 -22.63 -6.80
N ASN A 293 -4.23 -23.81 -6.90
CA ASN A 293 -3.06 -24.24 -6.15
C ASN A 293 -1.74 -24.00 -6.90
N SER A 294 -1.79 -23.30 -8.04
CA SER A 294 -0.58 -22.93 -8.78
C SER A 294 0.20 -21.82 -8.06
N TYR A 295 1.53 -21.86 -8.23
CA TYR A 295 2.43 -20.79 -7.85
C TYR A 295 2.66 -19.87 -9.05
N LEU A 296 2.31 -18.61 -8.89
CA LEU A 296 2.56 -17.61 -9.93
C LEU A 296 3.96 -16.99 -9.79
N PRO A 297 4.48 -16.35 -10.82
CA PRO A 297 5.79 -15.69 -10.77
C PRO A 297 5.88 -14.69 -9.62
N PHE A 298 7.03 -14.64 -8.97
CA PHE A 298 7.35 -13.75 -7.85
C PHE A 298 6.61 -14.04 -6.53
N GLU A 299 5.93 -15.18 -6.43
CA GLU A 299 5.14 -15.53 -5.25
C GLU A 299 5.76 -16.66 -4.43
N GLY A 300 5.63 -16.52 -3.10
CA GLY A 300 6.04 -17.52 -2.12
C GLY A 300 4.90 -18.42 -1.63
N GLY A 301 3.68 -18.26 -2.17
CA GLY A 301 2.48 -19.03 -1.84
C GLY A 301 1.67 -19.37 -3.08
N THR A 302 0.65 -20.23 -2.95
CA THR A 302 -0.31 -20.50 -4.02
C THR A 302 -1.31 -19.36 -4.17
N VAL A 303 -1.94 -19.24 -5.34
CA VAL A 303 -2.97 -18.22 -5.59
C VAL A 303 -4.09 -18.29 -4.55
N LYS A 304 -4.50 -19.52 -4.19
CA LYS A 304 -5.52 -19.76 -3.17
C LYS A 304 -5.08 -19.24 -1.80
N GLU A 305 -3.90 -19.66 -1.32
CA GLU A 305 -3.35 -19.22 -0.03
C GLU A 305 -3.28 -17.69 0.04
N ILE A 306 -2.76 -17.04 -1.01
CA ILE A 306 -2.63 -15.59 -1.10
C ILE A 306 -4.01 -14.90 -1.06
N THR A 307 -5.01 -15.44 -1.76
CA THR A 307 -6.35 -14.83 -1.78
C THR A 307 -7.03 -14.96 -0.42
N GLU A 308 -7.00 -16.16 0.17
CA GLU A 308 -7.61 -16.45 1.46
C GLU A 308 -6.99 -15.63 2.60
N GLU A 309 -5.65 -15.54 2.68
CA GLU A 309 -4.97 -14.76 3.71
C GLU A 309 -5.32 -13.26 3.66
N LYS A 310 -5.47 -12.70 2.46
CA LYS A 310 -5.82 -11.29 2.28
C LYS A 310 -7.26 -10.99 2.69
N ILE A 311 -8.19 -11.86 2.32
CA ILE A 311 -9.58 -11.76 2.78
C ILE A 311 -9.64 -11.86 4.30
N HIS A 312 -8.93 -12.84 4.88
CA HIS A 312 -8.88 -13.01 6.33
C HIS A 312 -8.26 -11.80 7.05
N TYR A 313 -7.17 -11.25 6.51
CA TYR A 313 -6.47 -10.10 7.10
C TYR A 313 -7.39 -8.88 7.29
N ILE A 314 -8.23 -8.56 6.33
CA ILE A 314 -9.16 -7.42 6.44
C ILE A 314 -10.41 -7.72 7.29
N GLY A 315 -10.48 -8.89 7.93
CA GLY A 315 -11.63 -9.34 8.72
C GLY A 315 -12.78 -9.89 7.87
N GLY A 316 -12.52 -10.21 6.61
CA GLY A 316 -13.48 -10.81 5.69
C GLY A 316 -13.68 -12.31 5.91
N THR A 317 -14.72 -12.83 5.31
CA THR A 317 -15.03 -14.27 5.30
C THR A 317 -15.53 -14.71 3.94
N GLU A 318 -15.28 -15.97 3.59
CA GLU A 318 -15.83 -16.55 2.39
C GLU A 318 -17.30 -16.98 2.59
N SER A 319 -18.09 -16.84 1.53
CA SER A 319 -19.50 -17.22 1.54
C SER A 319 -20.07 -17.38 0.12
N ASP A 320 -20.91 -18.37 -0.11
CA ASP A 320 -21.66 -18.50 -1.38
C ASP A 320 -22.66 -17.36 -1.59
N LYS A 321 -23.13 -16.73 -0.51
CA LYS A 321 -24.03 -15.56 -0.52
C LYS A 321 -23.26 -14.26 -0.29
N ALA A 322 -22.04 -14.17 -0.82
CA ALA A 322 -21.17 -13.05 -0.58
C ALA A 322 -21.69 -11.74 -1.16
N LYS A 323 -21.34 -10.63 -0.51
CA LYS A 323 -21.52 -9.27 -1.06
C LYS A 323 -20.53 -8.98 -2.17
N ASN A 324 -19.30 -9.48 -2.07
CA ASN A 324 -18.20 -9.27 -2.99
C ASN A 324 -17.85 -10.53 -3.74
N ILE A 325 -17.79 -10.45 -5.06
CA ILE A 325 -17.23 -11.48 -5.93
C ILE A 325 -15.84 -11.02 -6.35
N ILE A 326 -14.82 -11.82 -6.06
CA ILE A 326 -13.48 -11.63 -6.60
C ILE A 326 -13.21 -12.67 -7.68
N TYR A 327 -12.99 -12.20 -8.90
CA TYR A 327 -12.63 -13.03 -10.05
C TYR A 327 -11.11 -12.95 -10.24
N ILE A 328 -10.45 -14.10 -10.16
CA ILE A 328 -9.00 -14.22 -10.38
C ILE A 328 -8.78 -14.61 -11.85
N HIS A 329 -8.30 -13.65 -12.63
CA HIS A 329 -7.96 -13.83 -14.03
C HIS A 329 -6.50 -14.29 -14.15
N MET A 330 -6.27 -15.53 -14.61
CA MET A 330 -4.97 -16.21 -14.51
C MET A 330 -4.33 -16.49 -15.88
N HIS A 331 -5.06 -16.33 -16.95
CA HIS A 331 -4.56 -16.52 -18.31
C HIS A 331 -5.50 -15.88 -19.34
N LYS A 332 -5.02 -15.73 -20.56
CA LYS A 332 -5.75 -15.02 -21.63
C LYS A 332 -7.21 -15.49 -21.76
N ASN A 333 -8.14 -14.54 -21.51
CA ASN A 333 -9.56 -14.82 -21.50
C ASN A 333 -10.12 -15.17 -22.90
N LYS A 334 -10.69 -16.35 -23.05
CA LYS A 334 -11.38 -16.81 -24.27
C LYS A 334 -12.90 -16.65 -24.21
N THR A 335 -13.44 -16.41 -23.04
CA THR A 335 -14.91 -16.45 -22.81
C THR A 335 -15.58 -15.08 -22.97
N GLY A 336 -14.81 -13.98 -22.90
CA GLY A 336 -15.31 -12.61 -22.88
C GLY A 336 -15.84 -12.20 -21.51
N ILE A 337 -15.33 -11.07 -20.98
CA ILE A 337 -15.60 -10.63 -19.61
C ILE A 337 -17.08 -10.32 -19.35
N LYS A 338 -17.81 -9.87 -20.36
CA LYS A 338 -19.26 -9.64 -20.24
C LYS A 338 -20.02 -10.90 -19.84
N ASN A 339 -19.66 -12.07 -20.38
CA ASN A 339 -20.27 -13.34 -20.04
C ASN A 339 -19.89 -13.76 -18.63
N VAL A 340 -18.63 -13.55 -18.23
CA VAL A 340 -18.16 -13.83 -16.86
C VAL A 340 -18.93 -13.00 -15.84
N VAL A 341 -19.03 -11.68 -16.04
CA VAL A 341 -19.80 -10.78 -15.16
C VAL A 341 -21.26 -11.24 -15.09
N SER A 342 -21.90 -11.54 -16.23
CA SER A 342 -23.30 -12.01 -16.26
C SER A 342 -23.51 -13.36 -15.58
N LYS A 343 -22.51 -14.24 -15.59
CA LYS A 343 -22.56 -15.55 -14.95
C LYS A 343 -22.44 -15.46 -13.43
N TYR A 344 -21.59 -14.61 -12.91
CA TYR A 344 -21.21 -14.61 -11.50
C TYR A 344 -21.77 -13.44 -10.69
N LYS A 345 -22.02 -12.27 -11.29
CA LYS A 345 -22.56 -11.11 -10.57
C LYS A 345 -24.08 -11.13 -10.53
N ILE A 346 -24.63 -11.22 -9.33
CA ILE A 346 -26.08 -11.07 -9.08
C ILE A 346 -26.37 -9.62 -8.67
N SER A 347 -27.62 -9.16 -8.88
CA SER A 347 -28.04 -7.81 -8.48
C SER A 347 -27.72 -7.52 -7.00
N GLY A 348 -27.13 -6.39 -6.74
CA GLY A 348 -26.74 -5.94 -5.40
C GLY A 348 -25.38 -6.45 -4.91
N GLN A 349 -24.66 -7.29 -5.68
CA GLN A 349 -23.29 -7.68 -5.39
C GLN A 349 -22.27 -6.74 -6.06
N ASN A 350 -21.10 -6.64 -5.47
CA ASN A 350 -19.91 -6.03 -6.09
C ASN A 350 -19.11 -7.12 -6.82
N PHE A 351 -18.43 -6.72 -7.89
CA PHE A 351 -17.60 -7.63 -8.70
C PHE A 351 -16.25 -7.00 -8.94
N GLY A 352 -15.18 -7.68 -8.56
CA GLY A 352 -13.79 -7.25 -8.77
C GLY A 352 -12.99 -8.27 -9.56
N ILE A 353 -12.01 -7.79 -10.30
CA ILE A 353 -11.10 -8.59 -11.11
C ILE A 353 -9.67 -8.37 -10.64
N ALA A 354 -9.04 -9.42 -10.14
CA ALA A 354 -7.60 -9.47 -9.96
C ALA A 354 -6.98 -10.10 -11.23
N ASP A 355 -6.38 -9.27 -12.05
CA ASP A 355 -5.69 -9.68 -13.28
C ASP A 355 -4.26 -10.08 -12.92
N VAL A 356 -4.00 -11.38 -12.89
CA VAL A 356 -2.71 -11.98 -12.50
C VAL A 356 -2.06 -12.77 -13.64
N ASP A 357 -2.60 -12.63 -14.87
CA ASP A 357 -2.05 -13.27 -16.08
C ASP A 357 -0.62 -12.81 -16.36
N LYS A 358 -0.34 -11.53 -16.11
CA LYS A 358 0.98 -10.91 -16.34
C LYS A 358 1.49 -10.17 -15.12
N THR A 359 2.79 -10.23 -14.93
CA THR A 359 3.46 -9.34 -13.98
C THR A 359 3.73 -7.98 -14.63
N ASN A 360 3.58 -6.91 -13.84
CA ASN A 360 3.82 -5.52 -14.27
C ASN A 360 2.98 -5.08 -15.48
N GLY A 361 1.70 -5.48 -15.53
CA GLY A 361 0.79 -5.05 -16.58
C GLY A 361 -0.46 -5.91 -16.70
N SER A 362 -1.49 -5.34 -17.28
CA SER A 362 -2.78 -5.99 -17.52
C SER A 362 -2.79 -6.93 -18.73
N ASP A 363 -3.70 -7.89 -18.75
CA ASP A 363 -4.11 -8.52 -20.01
C ASP A 363 -4.86 -7.50 -20.87
N LYS A 364 -4.25 -7.13 -22.01
CA LYS A 364 -4.80 -6.10 -22.91
C LYS A 364 -6.18 -6.49 -23.45
N ASP A 365 -6.35 -7.75 -23.85
CA ASP A 365 -7.60 -8.24 -24.41
C ASP A 365 -8.73 -8.17 -23.37
N LEU A 366 -8.45 -8.48 -22.12
CA LEU A 366 -9.40 -8.35 -20.99
C LEU A 366 -9.85 -6.91 -20.81
N VAL A 367 -8.90 -5.97 -20.69
CA VAL A 367 -9.25 -4.56 -20.42
C VAL A 367 -9.92 -3.92 -21.64
N GLU A 368 -9.48 -4.22 -22.86
CA GLU A 368 -10.16 -3.75 -24.07
C GLU A 368 -11.61 -4.24 -24.14
N ASP A 369 -11.88 -5.49 -23.75
CA ASP A 369 -13.25 -6.03 -23.69
C ASP A 369 -14.10 -5.30 -22.61
N ILE A 370 -13.51 -4.99 -21.44
CA ILE A 370 -14.15 -4.18 -20.39
C ILE A 370 -14.54 -2.80 -20.94
N LEU A 371 -13.59 -2.10 -21.55
CA LEU A 371 -13.78 -0.72 -22.03
C LEU A 371 -14.75 -0.67 -23.20
N LYS A 372 -14.62 -1.56 -24.17
CA LYS A 372 -15.49 -1.68 -25.35
C LYS A 372 -16.96 -1.96 -24.98
N ASN A 373 -17.18 -2.79 -23.97
CA ASN A 373 -18.52 -3.11 -23.48
C ASN A 373 -19.01 -2.14 -22.40
N LYS A 374 -18.29 -1.08 -22.07
CA LYS A 374 -18.63 -0.06 -21.06
C LYS A 374 -18.97 -0.67 -19.69
N LEU A 375 -18.19 -1.66 -19.26
CA LEU A 375 -18.46 -2.42 -18.04
C LEU A 375 -17.90 -1.76 -16.75
N ILE A 376 -17.40 -0.53 -16.80
CA ILE A 376 -16.81 0.21 -15.67
C ILE A 376 -17.74 0.20 -14.44
N LYS A 377 -19.06 0.40 -14.64
CA LYS A 377 -20.03 0.31 -13.52
C LYS A 377 -20.39 -1.09 -13.06
N ASN A 378 -20.04 -2.09 -13.85
CA ASN A 378 -20.31 -3.50 -13.51
C ASN A 378 -19.12 -4.17 -12.83
N ILE A 379 -17.92 -3.59 -12.99
CA ILE A 379 -16.68 -4.05 -12.38
C ILE A 379 -16.31 -3.02 -11.32
N ASP A 380 -16.59 -3.37 -10.07
CA ASP A 380 -16.44 -2.47 -8.93
C ASP A 380 -14.98 -2.35 -8.46
N ALA A 381 -14.11 -3.28 -8.83
CA ALA A 381 -12.69 -3.26 -8.52
C ALA A 381 -11.87 -3.90 -9.64
N TYR A 382 -10.70 -3.35 -9.92
CA TYR A 382 -9.77 -3.90 -10.90
C TYR A 382 -8.32 -3.62 -10.49
N SER A 383 -7.46 -4.60 -10.61
CA SER A 383 -6.02 -4.39 -10.56
C SER A 383 -5.28 -5.46 -11.37
N GLY A 384 -4.27 -5.04 -12.13
CA GLY A 384 -3.43 -5.86 -12.98
C GLY A 384 -2.00 -5.34 -13.03
N TRP A 385 -1.45 -4.94 -11.88
CA TRP A 385 -0.11 -4.38 -11.79
C TRP A 385 0.76 -5.09 -10.76
N ASN A 386 2.08 -5.05 -11.03
CA ASN A 386 3.14 -5.62 -10.22
C ASN A 386 3.02 -7.14 -10.13
N THR A 387 2.91 -7.74 -8.95
CA THR A 387 2.82 -9.18 -8.76
C THR A 387 1.39 -9.62 -8.42
N PRO A 388 1.09 -10.92 -8.52
CA PRO A 388 -0.24 -11.44 -8.20
C PRO A 388 -0.73 -11.04 -6.79
N SER A 389 0.15 -11.09 -5.79
CA SER A 389 -0.18 -10.64 -4.42
C SER A 389 -0.67 -9.20 -4.40
N ASN A 390 0.02 -8.30 -5.10
CA ASN A 390 -0.36 -6.88 -5.16
C ASN A 390 -1.73 -6.69 -5.83
N SER A 391 -1.98 -7.34 -6.98
CA SER A 391 -3.27 -7.25 -7.67
C SER A 391 -4.42 -7.81 -6.82
N ILE A 392 -4.26 -8.99 -6.23
CA ILE A 392 -5.28 -9.63 -5.40
C ILE A 392 -5.60 -8.76 -4.18
N GLY A 393 -4.58 -8.32 -3.44
CA GLY A 393 -4.76 -7.52 -2.23
C GLY A 393 -5.39 -6.15 -2.49
N THR A 394 -5.04 -5.51 -3.61
CA THR A 394 -5.66 -4.26 -4.06
C THR A 394 -7.16 -4.45 -4.30
N VAL A 395 -7.54 -5.49 -5.06
CA VAL A 395 -8.96 -5.79 -5.35
C VAL A 395 -9.73 -6.17 -4.07
N VAL A 396 -9.13 -6.93 -3.16
CA VAL A 396 -9.74 -7.26 -1.87
C VAL A 396 -10.01 -5.99 -1.05
N ALA A 397 -9.04 -5.08 -0.94
CA ALA A 397 -9.20 -3.81 -0.22
C ALA A 397 -10.27 -2.93 -0.87
N GLU A 398 -10.22 -2.80 -2.19
CA GLU A 398 -11.14 -1.98 -2.99
C GLU A 398 -12.59 -2.45 -2.86
N LEU A 399 -12.86 -3.75 -3.01
CA LEU A 399 -14.17 -4.34 -2.82
C LEU A 399 -14.72 -4.17 -1.39
N SER A 400 -13.86 -4.26 -0.38
CA SER A 400 -14.23 -3.99 1.01
C SER A 400 -14.70 -2.56 1.20
N ILE A 401 -13.91 -1.60 0.71
CA ILE A 401 -14.24 -0.17 0.79
C ILE A 401 -15.51 0.15 0.00
N LYS A 402 -15.69 -0.44 -1.20
CA LYS A 402 -16.94 -0.32 -1.96
C LYS A 402 -18.16 -0.76 -1.18
N SER A 403 -18.03 -1.91 -0.52
CA SER A 403 -19.12 -2.44 0.31
C SER A 403 -19.44 -1.51 1.48
N TYR A 404 -18.41 -0.97 2.13
CA TYR A 404 -18.55 -0.02 3.22
C TYR A 404 -19.23 1.28 2.76
N ILE A 405 -18.80 1.86 1.64
CA ILE A 405 -19.43 3.05 1.04
C ILE A 405 -20.93 2.79 0.77
N GLY A 406 -21.29 1.59 0.34
CA GLY A 406 -22.67 1.18 0.10
C GLY A 406 -23.57 1.18 1.34
N LEU A 407 -23.02 1.30 2.55
CA LEU A 407 -23.76 1.41 3.81
C LEU A 407 -24.09 2.86 4.18
N ILE A 408 -23.48 3.85 3.53
CA ILE A 408 -23.64 5.28 3.81
C ILE A 408 -25.03 5.72 3.37
N LYS A 409 -25.78 6.32 4.30
CA LYS A 409 -27.16 6.79 4.06
C LYS A 409 -27.25 8.26 3.67
N ASP A 410 -26.30 9.07 4.17
CA ASP A 410 -26.24 10.48 3.78
C ASP A 410 -25.79 10.60 2.33
N LYS A 411 -26.64 11.25 1.52
CA LYS A 411 -26.44 11.33 0.07
C LYS A 411 -25.19 12.14 -0.29
N LYS A 412 -24.94 13.24 0.42
CA LYS A 412 -23.80 14.12 0.14
C LYS A 412 -22.47 13.43 0.51
N ASP A 413 -22.44 12.78 1.67
CA ASP A 413 -21.28 11.99 2.10
C ASP A 413 -21.04 10.80 1.14
N LEU A 414 -22.10 10.13 0.69
CA LEU A 414 -22.00 9.06 -0.29
C LEU A 414 -21.41 9.55 -1.63
N GLU A 415 -21.91 10.67 -2.16
CA GLU A 415 -21.41 11.26 -3.41
C GLU A 415 -19.93 11.66 -3.29
N GLU A 416 -19.53 12.28 -2.18
CA GLU A 416 -18.15 12.66 -1.93
C GLU A 416 -17.21 11.45 -1.88
N ARG A 417 -17.58 10.39 -1.15
CA ARG A 417 -16.77 9.15 -1.07
C ARG A 417 -16.70 8.45 -2.43
N GLN A 418 -17.79 8.43 -3.18
CA GLN A 418 -17.83 7.84 -4.51
C GLN A 418 -16.90 8.54 -5.50
N LYS A 419 -16.69 9.86 -5.40
CA LYS A 419 -15.72 10.57 -6.23
C LYS A 419 -14.31 9.99 -6.05
N TYR A 420 -13.85 9.87 -4.81
CA TYR A 420 -12.53 9.28 -4.52
C TYR A 420 -12.46 7.82 -4.93
N TYR A 421 -13.52 7.06 -4.71
CA TYR A 421 -13.58 5.67 -5.12
C TYR A 421 -13.40 5.53 -6.65
N TYR A 422 -14.13 6.30 -7.43
CA TYR A 422 -14.01 6.27 -8.89
C TYR A 422 -12.69 6.88 -9.39
N ALA A 423 -12.10 7.82 -8.67
CA ALA A 423 -10.75 8.29 -8.96
C ALA A 423 -9.74 7.15 -8.79
N PHE A 424 -9.89 6.31 -7.76
CA PHE A 424 -9.05 5.14 -7.56
C PHE A 424 -9.19 4.14 -8.71
N THR A 425 -10.42 3.76 -9.08
CA THR A 425 -10.64 2.83 -10.20
C THR A 425 -10.09 3.38 -11.51
N PHE A 426 -10.23 4.69 -11.75
CA PHE A 426 -9.66 5.36 -12.92
C PHE A 426 -8.12 5.22 -12.94
N ILE A 427 -7.45 5.44 -11.82
CA ILE A 427 -6.00 5.26 -11.70
C ILE A 427 -5.61 3.82 -12.03
N ARG A 428 -6.36 2.82 -11.57
CA ARG A 428 -6.04 1.42 -11.88
C ARG A 428 -6.05 1.13 -13.39
N TYR A 429 -7.06 1.60 -14.14
CA TYR A 429 -7.06 1.44 -15.59
C TYR A 429 -5.99 2.30 -16.28
N ALA A 430 -5.74 3.51 -15.79
CA ALA A 430 -4.75 4.41 -16.38
C ALA A 430 -3.30 3.95 -16.10
N ASP A 431 -3.04 3.39 -14.93
CA ASP A 431 -1.72 2.85 -14.56
C ASP A 431 -1.54 1.41 -15.10
N ASP A 432 -2.33 0.46 -14.60
CA ASP A 432 -2.13 -0.98 -14.81
C ASP A 432 -2.25 -1.36 -16.29
N TYR A 433 -3.19 -0.72 -17.01
CA TYR A 433 -3.40 -0.99 -18.44
C TYR A 433 -2.70 0.03 -19.32
N ILE A 434 -3.04 1.33 -19.22
CA ILE A 434 -2.54 2.30 -20.21
C ILE A 434 -1.03 2.47 -20.05
N TYR A 435 -0.56 2.76 -18.83
CA TYR A 435 0.87 2.98 -18.66
C TYR A 435 1.65 1.66 -18.74
N GLN A 436 1.39 0.72 -17.87
CA GLN A 436 2.22 -0.47 -17.73
C GLN A 436 2.17 -1.38 -18.95
N SER A 437 1.01 -1.49 -19.62
CA SER A 437 0.86 -2.40 -20.76
C SER A 437 1.04 -1.75 -22.13
N ILE A 438 1.00 -0.40 -22.24
CA ILE A 438 1.07 0.30 -23.54
C ILE A 438 2.16 1.35 -23.55
N VAL A 439 2.03 2.40 -22.71
CA VAL A 439 2.85 3.61 -22.84
C VAL A 439 4.27 3.41 -22.30
N ARG A 440 4.46 2.55 -21.32
CA ARG A 440 5.78 2.27 -20.75
C ARG A 440 6.78 1.79 -21.79
N ASP A 441 6.40 0.87 -22.67
CA ASP A 441 7.25 0.38 -23.76
C ASP A 441 7.58 1.51 -24.75
N MET A 442 6.62 2.40 -25.02
CA MET A 442 6.84 3.59 -25.87
C MET A 442 7.85 4.52 -25.23
N MET A 443 7.73 4.78 -23.91
CA MET A 443 8.66 5.64 -23.18
C MET A 443 10.06 5.06 -23.08
N GLN A 444 10.18 3.75 -22.84
CA GLN A 444 11.48 3.07 -22.81
C GLN A 444 12.17 3.10 -24.17
N SER A 445 11.41 2.90 -25.25
CA SER A 445 11.91 2.97 -26.62
C SER A 445 12.35 4.40 -26.98
N TRP A 446 11.57 5.40 -26.58
CA TRP A 446 11.91 6.80 -26.75
C TRP A 446 13.17 7.18 -25.95
N ALA A 447 13.26 6.77 -24.69
CA ALA A 447 14.42 7.01 -23.83
C ALA A 447 15.69 6.43 -24.43
N LYS A 448 15.64 5.17 -24.89
CA LYS A 448 16.76 4.50 -25.56
C LYS A 448 17.23 5.27 -26.81
N SER A 449 16.28 5.77 -27.61
CA SER A 449 16.59 6.54 -28.84
C SER A 449 17.21 7.91 -28.53
N ASN A 450 16.99 8.45 -27.34
CA ASN A 450 17.51 9.74 -26.88
C ASN A 450 18.68 9.61 -25.88
N GLY A 451 19.23 8.40 -25.67
CA GLY A 451 20.36 8.16 -24.78
C GLY A 451 20.03 8.35 -23.29
N ILE A 452 18.76 8.27 -22.92
CA ILE A 452 18.28 8.43 -21.54
C ILE A 452 18.24 7.05 -20.86
N ASN A 453 18.78 6.96 -19.64
CA ASN A 453 18.67 5.77 -18.81
C ASN A 453 17.28 5.72 -18.15
N PRO A 454 16.42 4.72 -18.44
CA PRO A 454 15.08 4.60 -17.84
C PRO A 454 15.10 4.44 -16.32
N ASP A 455 16.20 3.93 -15.74
CA ASP A 455 16.33 3.70 -14.30
C ASP A 455 17.06 4.85 -13.57
N ASN A 456 17.44 5.90 -14.32
CA ASN A 456 18.09 7.08 -13.76
C ASN A 456 17.88 8.31 -14.66
N ILE A 457 16.69 8.91 -14.56
CA ILE A 457 16.30 10.08 -15.37
C ILE A 457 16.99 11.33 -14.79
N GLU A 458 17.85 11.97 -15.60
CA GLU A 458 18.56 13.20 -15.20
C GLU A 458 17.68 14.44 -15.38
N ASN A 459 16.92 14.52 -16.47
CA ASN A 459 16.08 15.67 -16.86
C ASN A 459 14.59 15.32 -16.76
N LYS A 460 14.11 15.10 -15.53
CA LYS A 460 12.75 14.62 -15.25
C LYS A 460 11.67 15.48 -15.94
N GLY A 461 11.79 16.82 -15.91
CA GLY A 461 10.77 17.71 -16.48
C GLY A 461 10.56 17.52 -17.98
N ASP A 462 11.62 17.32 -18.77
CA ASP A 462 11.51 17.07 -20.21
C ASP A 462 10.90 15.67 -20.48
N VAL A 463 11.26 14.70 -19.66
CA VAL A 463 10.74 13.34 -19.77
C VAL A 463 9.26 13.27 -19.37
N ASP A 464 8.85 14.01 -18.33
CA ASP A 464 7.45 14.16 -17.92
C ASP A 464 6.61 14.82 -19.02
N ALA A 465 7.16 15.81 -19.75
CA ALA A 465 6.45 16.43 -20.86
C ALA A 465 6.14 15.43 -21.99
N VAL A 466 7.10 14.54 -22.33
CA VAL A 466 6.87 13.46 -23.30
C VAL A 466 5.89 12.42 -22.75
N LEU A 467 5.99 12.06 -21.48
CA LEU A 467 5.03 11.16 -20.84
C LEU A 467 3.60 11.71 -20.98
N LYS A 468 3.39 13.00 -20.64
CA LYS A 468 2.08 13.66 -20.77
C LYS A 468 1.54 13.60 -22.21
N GLU A 469 2.40 13.87 -23.19
CA GLU A 469 2.02 13.77 -24.62
C GLU A 469 1.57 12.33 -24.99
N LYS A 470 2.32 11.32 -24.57
CA LYS A 470 2.02 9.91 -24.89
C LYS A 470 0.80 9.39 -24.15
N MET A 471 0.59 9.80 -22.91
CA MET A 471 -0.56 9.38 -22.09
C MET A 471 -1.88 10.05 -22.55
N LYS A 472 -1.82 11.30 -23.02
CA LYS A 472 -3.00 12.13 -23.29
C LYS A 472 -4.10 11.43 -24.11
N PRO A 473 -3.85 10.84 -25.29
CA PRO A 473 -4.92 10.26 -26.10
C PRO A 473 -5.63 9.10 -25.41
N TYR A 474 -4.91 8.33 -24.60
CA TYR A 474 -5.48 7.22 -23.84
C TYR A 474 -6.27 7.69 -22.61
N LEU A 475 -5.80 8.74 -21.93
CA LEU A 475 -6.53 9.36 -20.83
C LEU A 475 -7.83 10.02 -21.32
N ASP A 476 -7.79 10.74 -22.45
CA ASP A 476 -8.97 11.33 -23.06
C ASP A 476 -10.01 10.25 -23.41
N MET A 477 -9.57 9.12 -23.98
CA MET A 477 -10.43 7.97 -24.26
C MET A 477 -11.03 7.39 -22.97
N LEU A 478 -10.22 7.16 -21.94
CA LEU A 478 -10.68 6.58 -20.68
C LEU A 478 -11.70 7.50 -19.98
N MET A 479 -11.43 8.81 -19.93
CA MET A 479 -12.35 9.81 -19.38
C MET A 479 -13.69 9.81 -20.13
N SER A 480 -13.67 9.70 -21.47
CA SER A 480 -14.91 9.60 -22.26
C SER A 480 -15.72 8.36 -21.90
N ILE A 481 -15.07 7.21 -21.69
CA ILE A 481 -15.74 5.96 -21.29
C ILE A 481 -16.34 6.10 -19.88
N TYR A 482 -15.64 6.74 -18.95
CA TYR A 482 -16.15 7.03 -17.60
C TYR A 482 -17.38 7.94 -17.67
N ALA A 483 -17.32 9.01 -18.48
CA ALA A 483 -18.45 9.92 -18.69
C ALA A 483 -19.67 9.19 -19.29
N ASP A 484 -19.48 8.32 -20.27
CA ASP A 484 -20.54 7.46 -20.84
C ASP A 484 -21.17 6.54 -19.76
N CYS A 485 -20.41 6.19 -18.76
CA CYS A 485 -20.89 5.46 -17.58
C CYS A 485 -21.50 6.40 -16.51
N GLY A 486 -21.56 7.74 -16.75
CA GLY A 486 -22.07 8.73 -15.80
C GLY A 486 -21.16 8.92 -14.59
N ILE A 487 -19.84 8.83 -14.79
CA ILE A 487 -18.79 9.11 -13.81
C ILE A 487 -17.93 10.23 -14.42
N GLU A 488 -17.87 11.40 -13.77
CA GLU A 488 -17.13 12.55 -14.27
C GLU A 488 -15.71 12.58 -13.69
N ILE A 489 -14.71 12.54 -14.58
CA ILE A 489 -13.30 12.84 -14.31
C ILE A 489 -12.93 13.96 -15.28
N LYS A 490 -12.63 15.16 -14.77
CA LYS A 490 -12.43 16.37 -15.59
C LYS A 490 -11.08 16.43 -16.29
N GLY A 491 -10.13 15.69 -15.80
CA GLY A 491 -8.77 15.64 -16.32
C GLY A 491 -7.89 14.71 -15.47
N ALA A 492 -6.70 14.48 -15.94
CA ALA A 492 -5.69 13.78 -15.16
C ALA A 492 -4.31 14.33 -15.52
N ASP A 493 -3.53 14.70 -14.52
CA ASP A 493 -2.10 14.99 -14.70
C ASP A 493 -1.27 13.75 -14.43
N VAL A 494 -0.10 13.65 -15.09
CA VAL A 494 0.80 12.50 -14.97
C VAL A 494 2.24 12.97 -14.85
N GLU A 495 3.02 12.29 -14.00
CA GLU A 495 4.45 12.53 -13.80
C GLU A 495 5.14 11.25 -13.32
N TYR A 496 6.45 11.19 -13.49
CA TYR A 496 7.23 10.17 -12.79
C TYR A 496 7.42 10.59 -11.34
N PRO A 497 7.05 9.75 -10.35
CA PRO A 497 7.23 10.09 -8.93
C PRO A 497 8.72 10.11 -8.55
N TRP A 498 9.49 9.20 -9.11
CA TRP A 498 10.93 9.06 -8.94
C TRP A 498 11.68 9.27 -10.26
N ASN A 499 12.99 9.38 -10.18
CA ASN A 499 13.83 9.52 -11.37
C ASN A 499 14.01 8.19 -12.13
N ARG A 500 12.90 7.49 -12.38
CA ARG A 500 12.86 6.24 -13.17
C ARG A 500 11.50 6.06 -13.86
N MET A 501 11.49 5.22 -14.92
CA MET A 501 10.29 4.97 -15.75
C MET A 501 9.53 3.71 -15.33
N PHE A 502 9.66 3.22 -14.10
CA PHE A 502 8.98 2.00 -13.69
C PHE A 502 7.52 2.26 -13.29
N GLU A 503 7.29 3.27 -12.47
CA GLU A 503 5.96 3.69 -12.00
C GLU A 503 5.65 5.12 -12.42
N ILE A 504 4.36 5.46 -12.51
CA ILE A 504 3.88 6.82 -12.71
C ILE A 504 2.94 7.26 -11.59
N LYS A 505 2.84 8.55 -11.39
CA LYS A 505 1.81 9.19 -10.60
C LYS A 505 0.74 9.75 -11.51
N ILE A 506 -0.51 9.41 -11.26
CA ILE A 506 -1.68 9.89 -12.00
C ILE A 506 -2.56 10.64 -11.00
N ALA A 507 -2.80 11.92 -11.27
CA ALA A 507 -3.62 12.79 -10.42
C ALA A 507 -4.94 13.15 -11.15
N PRO A 508 -6.03 12.39 -10.93
CA PRO A 508 -7.33 12.73 -11.49
C PRO A 508 -7.83 14.06 -10.91
N ILE A 509 -8.40 14.92 -11.78
CA ILE A 509 -9.02 16.17 -11.40
C ILE A 509 -10.51 15.89 -11.17
N LEU A 510 -10.91 16.03 -9.91
CA LEU A 510 -12.28 15.85 -9.41
C LEU A 510 -12.93 17.22 -9.17
N ASP A 511 -14.26 17.26 -9.13
CA ASP A 511 -15.01 18.46 -8.72
C ASP A 511 -14.90 18.75 -7.24
#